data_d4249c49abfcf9c4ecbf51d0f5953732
#
_entry.id   d4249c49abfcf9c4ecbf51d0f5953732
#
_cell.length_a   1.000
_cell.length_b   1.000
_cell.length_c   1.000
_cell.angle_alpha   90.00
_cell.angle_beta   90.00
_cell.angle_gamma   90.00
#
_symmetry.space_group_name_H-M   'P 1'
#
loop_
_entity.id
_entity.type
_entity.pdbx_description
1 polymer ?
#
loop_
_entity_poly.entity_id
_entity_poly.type
_entity_poly.pdbx_seq_one_letter_code
_entity_poly.pdbx_strand_id
1 'polypeptide(L)'
;MPKDHDFKRLVRARMDQTGERYTQARAALAAEQGAPDPLVSDRTRSILGQLANIELAEAGRRYLEQLAEPQRRAAAIEGLDHRDWRVRRTSALLLDKVDLTAESVAALTRALDDEHPQVRRKAVHSLSCEQCKPDGCALDVRPLFEGVIRDRSRLVRSMVLHVCSLHLLGRQWAVDLVAQVAAADPSAKLRAAAQTQIRLLRELWESDGRRRELPPDLVRKTERHAGRWAGIRDGRIAEVAQRSVMCVPQGAEGERIQYYWVAPADARRPRIP
;
A
#
# COMPACT_ATOMS: atom_id res chain seq x y z
N MET A 1 32.67 23.27 -5.57
CA MET A 1 31.44 22.84 -6.22
C MET A 1 31.55 23.08 -7.72
N PRO A 2 31.22 22.11 -8.58
CA PRO A 2 31.16 22.34 -10.02
C PRO A 2 30.15 23.46 -10.30
N LYS A 3 30.50 24.37 -11.21
CA LYS A 3 29.56 25.41 -11.64
C LYS A 3 28.31 24.73 -12.27
N ASP A 4 27.14 25.32 -12.11
CA ASP A 4 25.84 24.79 -12.61
C ASP A 4 25.87 24.29 -14.08
N HIS A 5 26.75 24.92 -14.89
CA HIS A 5 26.97 24.50 -16.27
C HIS A 5 27.67 23.13 -16.40
N ASP A 6 28.62 22.82 -15.53
CA ASP A 6 29.35 21.53 -15.58
C ASP A 6 28.44 20.38 -15.12
N PHE A 7 27.58 20.63 -14.12
CA PHE A 7 26.60 19.66 -13.66
C PHE A 7 25.57 19.31 -14.76
N LYS A 8 25.06 20.31 -15.48
CA LYS A 8 24.15 20.10 -16.63
C LYS A 8 24.80 19.27 -17.74
N ARG A 9 26.10 19.44 -17.96
CA ARG A 9 26.86 18.63 -18.95
C ARG A 9 26.97 17.17 -18.50
N LEU A 10 27.23 16.91 -17.24
CA LEU A 10 27.27 15.55 -16.67
C LEU A 10 25.91 14.86 -16.75
N VAL A 11 24.82 15.59 -16.46
CA VAL A 11 23.46 15.08 -16.58
C VAL A 11 23.17 14.63 -18.02
N ARG A 12 23.52 15.46 -19.01
CA ARG A 12 23.32 15.10 -20.43
C ARG A 12 24.14 13.88 -20.84
N ALA A 13 25.42 13.83 -20.43
CA ALA A 13 26.28 12.70 -20.70
C ALA A 13 25.71 11.38 -20.12
N ARG A 14 25.15 11.44 -18.91
CA ARG A 14 24.49 10.29 -18.29
C ARG A 14 23.23 9.89 -19.07
N MET A 15 22.40 10.85 -19.49
CA MET A 15 21.22 10.57 -20.32
C MET A 15 21.60 9.81 -21.62
N ASP A 16 22.68 10.25 -22.26
CA ASP A 16 23.18 9.63 -23.48
C ASP A 16 23.68 8.19 -23.25
N GLN A 17 24.21 7.90 -22.07
CA GLN A 17 24.72 6.58 -21.69
C GLN A 17 23.64 5.62 -21.20
N THR A 18 22.64 6.11 -20.48
CA THR A 18 21.67 5.27 -19.75
C THR A 18 20.26 5.29 -20.34
N GLY A 19 19.97 6.25 -21.24
CA GLY A 19 18.59 6.48 -21.74
C GLY A 19 17.63 7.09 -20.71
N GLU A 20 18.14 7.46 -19.52
CA GLU A 20 17.33 8.09 -18.47
C GLU A 20 16.83 9.48 -18.91
N ARG A 21 15.67 9.89 -18.40
CA ARG A 21 15.19 11.26 -18.58
C ARG A 21 16.04 12.24 -17.78
N TYR A 22 16.09 13.51 -18.19
CA TYR A 22 16.88 14.57 -17.56
C TYR A 22 16.73 14.62 -16.04
N THR A 23 15.51 14.54 -15.52
CA THR A 23 15.23 14.56 -14.07
C THR A 23 15.80 13.34 -13.34
N GLN A 24 15.77 12.16 -13.97
CA GLN A 24 16.32 10.92 -13.40
C GLN A 24 17.85 10.94 -13.37
N ALA A 25 18.47 11.27 -14.50
CA ALA A 25 19.92 11.39 -14.61
C ALA A 25 20.49 12.46 -13.65
N ARG A 26 19.78 13.58 -13.48
CA ARG A 26 20.14 14.64 -12.55
C ARG A 26 20.09 14.21 -11.10
N ALA A 27 19.02 13.54 -10.68
CA ALA A 27 18.86 13.05 -9.33
C ALA A 27 19.91 11.99 -8.98
N ALA A 28 20.18 11.06 -9.89
CA ALA A 28 21.20 10.05 -9.70
C ALA A 28 22.60 10.64 -9.54
N LEU A 29 22.99 11.62 -10.39
CA LEU A 29 24.28 12.30 -10.25
C LEU A 29 24.39 13.15 -8.97
N ALA A 30 23.29 13.78 -8.54
CA ALA A 30 23.28 14.52 -7.27
C ALA A 30 23.46 13.57 -6.08
N ALA A 31 22.81 12.40 -6.10
CA ALA A 31 22.97 11.38 -5.08
C ALA A 31 24.41 10.80 -5.04
N GLU A 32 25.01 10.52 -6.20
CA GLU A 32 26.40 10.05 -6.32
C GLU A 32 27.43 11.05 -5.78
N GLN A 33 27.14 12.36 -5.87
CA GLN A 33 28.02 13.43 -5.39
C GLN A 33 27.75 13.86 -3.95
N GLY A 34 26.73 13.27 -3.29
CA GLY A 34 26.31 13.69 -1.95
C GLY A 34 25.78 15.13 -1.88
N ALA A 35 25.50 15.74 -3.04
CA ALA A 35 24.92 17.08 -3.10
C ALA A 35 23.40 17.02 -2.87
N PRO A 36 22.83 18.02 -2.17
CA PRO A 36 21.39 18.09 -1.96
C PRO A 36 20.65 18.22 -3.30
N ASP A 37 19.53 17.51 -3.46
CA ASP A 37 18.70 17.54 -4.69
C ASP A 37 18.26 18.99 -4.98
N PRO A 38 18.59 19.53 -6.15
CA PRO A 38 18.24 20.90 -6.52
C PRO A 38 16.73 21.13 -6.72
N LEU A 39 15.93 20.07 -6.81
CA LEU A 39 14.46 20.17 -6.79
C LEU A 39 13.93 20.48 -5.39
N VAL A 40 14.74 20.27 -4.35
CA VAL A 40 14.38 20.55 -2.96
C VAL A 40 14.95 21.90 -2.54
N SER A 41 14.07 22.89 -2.35
CA SER A 41 14.49 24.21 -1.87
C SER A 41 14.92 24.18 -0.41
N ASP A 42 15.72 25.16 0.02
CA ASP A 42 16.12 25.29 1.44
C ASP A 42 14.90 25.45 2.36
N ARG A 43 13.86 26.13 1.88
CA ARG A 43 12.58 26.20 2.59
C ARG A 43 11.96 24.81 2.79
N THR A 44 11.97 23.98 1.75
CA THR A 44 11.45 22.61 1.82
C THR A 44 12.27 21.76 2.80
N ARG A 45 13.61 21.89 2.82
CA ARG A 45 14.49 21.22 3.80
C ARG A 45 14.22 21.66 5.23
N SER A 46 14.02 22.97 5.43
CA SER A 46 13.63 23.50 6.74
C SER A 46 12.31 22.91 7.22
N ILE A 47 11.32 22.78 6.34
CA ILE A 47 10.02 22.18 6.67
C ILE A 47 10.13 20.68 6.91
N LEU A 48 10.95 19.94 6.15
CA LEU A 48 11.25 18.55 6.47
C LEU A 48 11.78 18.40 7.91
N GLY A 49 12.71 19.26 8.32
CA GLY A 49 13.20 19.27 9.70
C GLY A 49 12.10 19.54 10.75
N GLN A 50 11.08 20.34 10.43
CA GLN A 50 9.95 20.63 11.32
C GLN A 50 9.04 19.39 11.54
N LEU A 51 9.07 18.38 10.67
CA LEU A 51 8.32 17.14 10.85
C LEU A 51 8.78 16.34 12.10
N ALA A 52 9.95 16.63 12.62
CA ALA A 52 10.42 16.08 13.89
C ALA A 52 9.68 16.66 15.10
N ASN A 53 9.15 17.88 14.99
CA ASN A 53 8.35 18.53 16.03
C ASN A 53 6.89 18.15 15.91
N ILE A 54 6.29 17.62 16.99
CA ILE A 54 4.91 17.11 16.98
C ILE A 54 3.88 18.23 16.68
N GLU A 55 4.16 19.45 17.11
CA GLU A 55 3.25 20.60 16.91
C GLU A 55 3.28 21.14 15.48
N LEU A 56 4.44 21.05 14.82
CA LEU A 56 4.65 21.56 13.47
C LEU A 56 4.47 20.49 12.37
N ALA A 57 4.49 19.21 12.75
CA ALA A 57 4.49 18.09 11.81
C ALA A 57 3.31 18.11 10.85
N GLU A 58 2.12 18.44 11.33
CA GLU A 58 0.91 18.47 10.49
C GLU A 58 0.95 19.63 9.47
N ALA A 59 1.39 20.82 9.89
CA ALA A 59 1.53 21.96 8.99
C ALA A 59 2.63 21.70 7.95
N GLY A 60 3.76 21.13 8.37
CA GLY A 60 4.86 20.73 7.48
C GLY A 60 4.40 19.69 6.45
N ARG A 61 3.67 18.67 6.88
CA ARG A 61 3.11 17.64 6.00
C ARG A 61 2.17 18.24 4.95
N ARG A 62 1.24 19.12 5.35
CA ARG A 62 0.33 19.80 4.41
C ARG A 62 1.08 20.64 3.38
N TYR A 63 2.11 21.36 3.78
CA TYR A 63 2.95 22.09 2.84
C TYR A 63 3.59 21.15 1.80
N LEU A 64 4.20 20.05 2.27
CA LEU A 64 4.86 19.09 1.37
C LEU A 64 3.87 18.41 0.41
N GLU A 65 2.64 18.15 0.86
CA GLU A 65 1.57 17.59 0.01
C GLU A 65 1.10 18.55 -1.09
N GLN A 66 1.28 19.86 -0.91
CA GLN A 66 0.93 20.87 -1.92
C GLN A 66 2.03 21.09 -2.97
N LEU A 67 3.24 20.58 -2.77
CA LEU A 67 4.29 20.66 -3.77
C LEU A 67 3.88 19.92 -5.05
N ALA A 68 4.38 20.40 -6.20
CA ALA A 68 4.31 19.65 -7.44
C ALA A 68 4.92 18.26 -7.27
N GLU A 69 4.37 17.25 -7.94
CA GLU A 69 4.75 15.85 -7.71
C GLU A 69 6.26 15.58 -7.77
N PRO A 70 7.03 16.08 -8.77
CA PRO A 70 8.48 15.88 -8.80
C PRO A 70 9.19 16.44 -7.58
N GLN A 71 8.80 17.64 -7.12
CA GLN A 71 9.37 18.29 -5.94
C GLN A 71 9.02 17.54 -4.65
N ARG A 72 7.76 17.09 -4.54
CA ARG A 72 7.30 16.30 -3.40
C ARG A 72 8.02 14.95 -3.33
N ARG A 73 8.24 14.29 -4.46
CA ARG A 73 8.99 13.04 -4.55
C ARG A 73 10.45 13.24 -4.13
N ALA A 74 11.13 14.24 -4.68
CA ALA A 74 12.51 14.56 -4.34
C ALA A 74 12.66 14.89 -2.86
N ALA A 75 11.79 15.73 -2.30
CA ALA A 75 11.78 16.05 -0.87
C ALA A 75 11.53 14.81 0.00
N ALA A 76 10.62 13.93 -0.41
CA ALA A 76 10.36 12.72 0.35
C ALA A 76 11.53 11.73 0.30
N ILE A 77 12.21 11.59 -0.85
CA ILE A 77 13.42 10.76 -0.97
C ILE A 77 14.54 11.33 -0.08
N GLU A 78 14.81 12.63 -0.13
CA GLU A 78 15.80 13.28 0.74
C GLU A 78 15.44 13.11 2.23
N GLY A 79 14.17 13.23 2.57
CA GLY A 79 13.69 13.08 3.94
C GLY A 79 13.77 11.65 4.50
N LEU A 80 13.89 10.61 3.66
CA LEU A 80 14.13 9.23 4.11
C LEU A 80 15.52 9.04 4.74
N ASP A 81 16.48 9.89 4.42
CA ASP A 81 17.84 9.84 4.98
C ASP A 81 18.00 10.78 6.20
N HIS A 82 16.91 11.40 6.68
CA HIS A 82 16.96 12.32 7.81
C HIS A 82 17.26 11.60 9.13
N ARG A 83 18.03 12.22 10.04
CA ARG A 83 18.39 11.65 11.36
C ARG A 83 17.20 11.31 12.26
N ASP A 84 16.11 12.10 12.20
CA ASP A 84 14.91 11.87 13.00
C ASP A 84 13.95 10.90 12.28
N TRP A 85 13.59 9.82 12.94
CA TRP A 85 12.70 8.80 12.39
C TRP A 85 11.28 9.31 12.05
N ARG A 86 10.81 10.39 12.69
CA ARG A 86 9.51 10.98 12.41
C ARG A 86 9.50 11.61 11.02
N VAL A 87 10.59 12.25 10.65
CA VAL A 87 10.81 12.78 9.30
C VAL A 87 10.86 11.64 8.32
N ARG A 88 11.70 10.61 8.53
CA ARG A 88 11.81 9.44 7.67
C ARG A 88 10.44 8.73 7.47
N ARG A 89 9.69 8.55 8.57
CA ARG A 89 8.33 7.96 8.51
C ARG A 89 7.37 8.81 7.67
N THR A 90 7.37 10.13 7.84
CA THR A 90 6.49 11.02 7.08
C THR A 90 6.89 11.07 5.62
N SER A 91 8.17 11.03 5.32
CA SER A 91 8.73 10.95 3.96
C SER A 91 8.29 9.66 3.25
N ALA A 92 8.35 8.51 3.93
CA ALA A 92 7.78 7.28 3.40
C ALA A 92 6.27 7.42 3.09
N LEU A 93 5.50 8.10 3.97
CA LEU A 93 4.07 8.35 3.75
C LEU A 93 3.80 9.28 2.56
N LEU A 94 4.65 10.27 2.31
CA LEU A 94 4.50 11.16 1.14
C LEU A 94 4.70 10.41 -0.18
N LEU A 95 5.59 9.42 -0.21
CA LEU A 95 5.80 8.54 -1.37
C LEU A 95 4.63 7.56 -1.62
N ASP A 96 3.76 7.36 -0.65
CA ASP A 96 2.57 6.53 -0.81
C ASP A 96 1.54 7.12 -1.78
N LYS A 97 1.54 8.45 -1.93
CA LYS A 97 0.56 9.21 -2.72
C LYS A 97 1.10 9.73 -4.06
N VAL A 98 2.21 9.20 -4.51
CA VAL A 98 2.82 9.54 -5.80
C VAL A 98 3.16 8.28 -6.57
N ASP A 99 3.30 8.40 -7.88
CA ASP A 99 3.74 7.28 -8.71
C ASP A 99 5.13 6.82 -8.31
N LEU A 100 5.29 5.50 -8.22
CA LEU A 100 6.58 4.91 -7.89
C LEU A 100 7.51 4.95 -9.10
N THR A 101 8.59 5.71 -8.97
CA THR A 101 9.74 5.66 -9.88
C THR A 101 10.77 4.64 -9.37
N ALA A 102 11.68 4.20 -10.23
CA ALA A 102 12.78 3.33 -9.81
C ALA A 102 13.56 3.90 -8.62
N GLU A 103 13.73 5.21 -8.58
CA GLU A 103 14.41 5.92 -7.49
C GLU A 103 13.62 5.86 -6.17
N SER A 104 12.32 6.15 -6.21
CA SER A 104 11.47 6.06 -5.01
C SER A 104 11.34 4.62 -4.51
N VAL A 105 11.28 3.64 -5.41
CA VAL A 105 11.31 2.22 -5.04
C VAL A 105 12.61 1.86 -4.35
N ALA A 106 13.76 2.27 -4.91
CA ALA A 106 15.06 2.03 -4.29
C ALA A 106 15.18 2.68 -2.91
N ALA A 107 14.72 3.93 -2.76
CA ALA A 107 14.73 4.64 -1.48
C ALA A 107 13.82 3.96 -0.43
N LEU A 108 12.60 3.58 -0.80
CA LEU A 108 11.70 2.84 0.08
C LEU A 108 12.22 1.45 0.43
N THR A 109 12.90 0.77 -0.51
CA THR A 109 13.53 -0.53 -0.26
C THR A 109 14.63 -0.41 0.80
N ARG A 110 15.50 0.61 0.73
CA ARG A 110 16.46 0.87 1.82
C ARG A 110 15.77 1.14 3.16
N ALA A 111 14.64 1.85 3.14
CA ALA A 111 13.87 2.14 4.35
C ALA A 111 13.20 0.91 4.99
N LEU A 112 13.18 -0.26 4.32
CA LEU A 112 12.76 -1.53 4.93
C LEU A 112 13.73 -2.01 6.00
N ASP A 113 14.99 -1.59 5.94
CA ASP A 113 16.03 -1.92 6.91
C ASP A 113 16.20 -0.84 7.98
N ASP A 114 15.36 0.20 8.00
CA ASP A 114 15.42 1.28 8.99
C ASP A 114 15.42 0.74 10.42
N GLU A 115 16.19 1.35 11.30
CA GLU A 115 16.23 0.98 12.73
C GLU A 115 14.85 1.10 13.41
N HIS A 116 14.04 2.10 12.99
CA HIS A 116 12.76 2.40 13.61
C HIS A 116 11.58 1.67 12.94
N PRO A 117 10.77 0.88 13.67
CA PRO A 117 9.73 0.03 13.09
C PRO A 117 8.59 0.81 12.42
N GLN A 118 8.35 2.06 12.82
CA GLN A 118 7.35 2.91 12.17
C GLN A 118 7.77 3.32 10.75
N VAL A 119 9.07 3.51 10.52
CA VAL A 119 9.61 3.80 9.18
C VAL A 119 9.48 2.56 8.31
N ARG A 120 9.99 1.40 8.78
CA ARG A 120 9.86 0.13 8.06
C ARG A 120 8.40 -0.19 7.69
N ARG A 121 7.48 -0.01 8.66
CA ARG A 121 6.04 -0.21 8.42
C ARG A 121 5.51 0.68 7.30
N LYS A 122 5.90 1.96 7.28
CA LYS A 122 5.45 2.89 6.24
C LYS A 122 6.08 2.59 4.89
N ALA A 123 7.34 2.19 4.84
CA ALA A 123 8.00 1.73 3.62
C ALA A 123 7.29 0.52 3.01
N VAL A 124 6.95 -0.49 3.83
CA VAL A 124 6.12 -1.63 3.38
C VAL A 124 4.80 -1.16 2.77
N HIS A 125 4.08 -0.28 3.47
CA HIS A 125 2.80 0.24 2.98
C HIS A 125 2.96 0.95 1.64
N SER A 126 3.93 1.86 1.54
CA SER A 126 4.12 2.68 0.34
C SER A 126 4.60 1.88 -0.87
N LEU A 127 5.29 0.75 -0.66
CA LEU A 127 5.67 -0.18 -1.73
C LEU A 127 4.52 -1.09 -2.19
N SER A 128 3.53 -1.36 -1.34
CA SER A 128 2.59 -2.46 -1.56
C SER A 128 1.11 -2.07 -1.60
N CYS A 129 0.74 -0.85 -1.21
CA CYS A 129 -0.66 -0.46 -1.16
C CYS A 129 -1.17 -0.03 -2.54
N GLU A 130 -1.97 -0.87 -3.17
CA GLU A 130 -2.62 -0.56 -4.47
C GLU A 130 -3.70 0.52 -4.34
N GLN A 131 -4.35 0.65 -3.17
CA GLN A 131 -5.44 1.62 -2.97
C GLN A 131 -4.97 3.06 -2.84
N CYS A 132 -3.72 3.27 -2.45
CA CYS A 132 -3.16 4.59 -2.22
C CYS A 132 -2.54 5.21 -3.49
N LYS A 133 -2.43 4.46 -4.57
CA LYS A 133 -1.81 4.87 -5.82
C LYS A 133 -2.85 5.05 -6.92
N PRO A 134 -2.76 6.13 -7.73
CA PRO A 134 -3.74 6.41 -8.78
C PRO A 134 -3.86 5.29 -9.80
N ASP A 135 -2.74 4.70 -10.20
CA ASP A 135 -2.65 3.68 -11.26
C ASP A 135 -2.38 2.25 -10.72
N GLY A 136 -2.58 2.05 -9.41
CA GLY A 136 -2.26 0.79 -8.74
C GLY A 136 -0.76 0.59 -8.52
N CYS A 137 -0.36 -0.61 -8.10
CA CYS A 137 1.04 -0.96 -7.85
C CYS A 137 1.48 -2.06 -8.82
N ALA A 138 2.40 -1.70 -9.74
CA ALA A 138 2.96 -2.65 -10.70
C ALA A 138 4.04 -3.58 -10.10
N LEU A 139 4.40 -3.41 -8.82
CA LEU A 139 5.43 -4.21 -8.18
C LEU A 139 4.90 -5.60 -7.80
N ASP A 140 5.70 -6.64 -8.04
CA ASP A 140 5.46 -7.92 -7.39
C ASP A 140 5.80 -7.80 -5.90
N VAL A 141 4.74 -7.71 -5.10
CA VAL A 141 4.86 -7.49 -3.64
C VAL A 141 5.09 -8.79 -2.87
N ARG A 142 5.00 -9.96 -3.50
CA ARG A 142 5.17 -11.25 -2.84
C ARG A 142 6.53 -11.40 -2.16
N PRO A 143 7.69 -11.15 -2.84
CA PRO A 143 8.99 -11.26 -2.20
C PRO A 143 9.16 -10.32 -1.01
N LEU A 144 8.57 -9.11 -1.09
CA LEU A 144 8.56 -8.18 0.02
C LEU A 144 7.90 -8.79 1.27
N PHE A 145 6.74 -9.41 1.12
CA PHE A 145 6.00 -9.97 2.25
C PHE A 145 6.62 -11.23 2.84
N GLU A 146 7.33 -12.02 2.05
CA GLU A 146 8.15 -13.14 2.54
C GLU A 146 9.26 -12.66 3.51
N GLY A 147 9.74 -11.42 3.35
CA GLY A 147 10.63 -10.75 4.31
C GLY A 147 9.88 -10.18 5.52
N VAL A 148 8.77 -9.48 5.28
CA VAL A 148 8.00 -8.75 6.30
C VAL A 148 7.47 -9.66 7.40
N ILE A 149 7.06 -10.90 7.12
CA ILE A 149 6.60 -11.86 8.15
C ILE A 149 7.69 -12.22 9.17
N ARG A 150 8.97 -11.99 8.83
CA ARG A 150 10.13 -12.27 9.70
C ARG A 150 10.63 -11.02 10.43
N ASP A 151 10.02 -9.84 10.23
CA ASP A 151 10.46 -8.63 10.90
C ASP A 151 10.39 -8.79 12.44
N ARG A 152 11.40 -8.26 13.12
CA ARG A 152 11.48 -8.26 14.59
C ARG A 152 10.32 -7.55 15.27
N SER A 153 9.69 -6.58 14.59
CA SER A 153 8.58 -5.79 15.12
C SER A 153 7.24 -6.37 14.71
N ARG A 154 6.39 -6.67 15.68
CA ARG A 154 4.98 -7.01 15.45
C ARG A 154 4.26 -5.98 14.59
N LEU A 155 4.58 -4.70 14.77
CA LEU A 155 3.97 -3.61 14.03
C LEU A 155 4.23 -3.71 12.52
N VAL A 156 5.44 -4.13 12.13
CA VAL A 156 5.81 -4.35 10.73
C VAL A 156 5.16 -5.63 10.22
N ARG A 157 5.26 -6.73 10.95
CA ARG A 157 4.62 -8.00 10.58
C ARG A 157 3.10 -7.88 10.38
N SER A 158 2.43 -6.98 11.13
CA SER A 158 0.99 -6.74 10.95
C SER A 158 0.62 -6.19 9.56
N MET A 159 1.58 -5.66 8.80
CA MET A 159 1.34 -5.19 7.44
C MET A 159 1.00 -6.33 6.48
N VAL A 160 1.47 -7.55 6.75
CA VAL A 160 1.03 -8.74 5.98
C VAL A 160 -0.49 -8.85 6.00
N LEU A 161 -1.10 -8.75 7.18
CA LEU A 161 -2.56 -8.84 7.31
C LEU A 161 -3.26 -7.68 6.63
N HIS A 162 -2.70 -6.47 6.72
CA HIS A 162 -3.30 -5.28 6.11
C HIS A 162 -3.30 -5.35 4.58
N VAL A 163 -2.18 -5.67 3.97
CA VAL A 163 -2.05 -5.65 2.51
C VAL A 163 -2.55 -6.96 1.89
N CYS A 164 -2.27 -8.11 2.50
CA CYS A 164 -2.78 -9.38 1.97
C CYS A 164 -4.31 -9.43 1.97
N SER A 165 -5.01 -8.67 2.84
CA SER A 165 -6.47 -8.58 2.79
C SER A 165 -7.01 -8.16 1.42
N LEU A 166 -6.25 -7.36 0.68
CA LEU A 166 -6.61 -6.92 -0.68
C LEU A 166 -6.38 -8.00 -1.74
N HIS A 167 -5.48 -8.94 -1.48
CA HIS A 167 -5.06 -9.98 -2.41
C HIS A 167 -5.66 -11.37 -2.12
N LEU A 168 -6.37 -11.54 -1.00
CA LEU A 168 -6.95 -12.83 -0.60
C LEU A 168 -7.95 -13.40 -1.61
N LEU A 169 -8.63 -12.52 -2.36
CA LEU A 169 -9.68 -12.90 -3.30
C LEU A 169 -9.17 -13.38 -4.67
N GLY A 170 -8.04 -13.95 -4.76
CA GLY A 170 -7.60 -14.49 -6.05
C GLY A 170 -6.13 -14.87 -6.10
N ARG A 171 -5.41 -14.65 -5.02
CA ARG A 171 -3.98 -14.92 -4.98
C ARG A 171 -3.64 -15.92 -3.88
N GLN A 172 -3.36 -17.16 -4.26
CA GLN A 172 -3.04 -18.24 -3.32
C GLN A 172 -1.89 -17.87 -2.38
N TRP A 173 -0.85 -17.21 -2.88
CA TRP A 173 0.29 -16.80 -2.06
C TRP A 173 -0.11 -15.90 -0.87
N ALA A 174 -1.14 -15.04 -1.04
CA ALA A 174 -1.60 -14.17 0.04
C ALA A 174 -2.32 -14.99 1.13
N VAL A 175 -3.09 -15.99 0.74
CA VAL A 175 -3.73 -16.93 1.69
C VAL A 175 -2.67 -17.72 2.44
N ASP A 176 -1.66 -18.22 1.74
CA ASP A 176 -0.56 -19.01 2.33
C ASP A 176 0.23 -18.17 3.37
N LEU A 177 0.52 -16.91 3.06
CA LEU A 177 1.19 -15.99 4.00
C LEU A 177 0.34 -15.69 5.23
N VAL A 178 -0.96 -15.42 5.06
CA VAL A 178 -1.87 -15.19 6.18
C VAL A 178 -2.01 -16.47 7.02
N ALA A 179 -2.07 -17.64 6.39
CA ALA A 179 -2.07 -18.93 7.10
C ALA A 179 -0.78 -19.16 7.88
N GLN A 180 0.39 -18.79 7.34
CA GLN A 180 1.66 -18.85 8.03
C GLN A 180 1.68 -17.93 9.25
N VAL A 181 1.16 -16.70 9.16
CA VAL A 181 1.01 -15.81 10.32
C VAL A 181 0.06 -16.41 11.35
N ALA A 182 -1.07 -17.00 10.92
CA ALA A 182 -2.03 -17.63 11.81
C ALA A 182 -1.44 -18.82 12.61
N ALA A 183 -0.55 -19.57 11.99
CA ALA A 183 0.06 -20.75 12.58
C ALA A 183 1.27 -20.42 13.50
N ALA A 184 2.13 -19.49 13.07
CA ALA A 184 3.49 -19.41 13.61
C ALA A 184 3.95 -18.00 14.06
N ASP A 185 3.15 -16.91 13.91
CA ASP A 185 3.60 -15.59 14.38
C ASP A 185 3.84 -15.61 15.91
N PRO A 186 4.95 -15.04 16.41
CA PRO A 186 5.22 -14.96 17.85
C PRO A 186 4.11 -14.24 18.64
N SER A 187 3.38 -13.31 18.01
CA SER A 187 2.30 -12.56 18.65
C SER A 187 0.97 -13.30 18.57
N ALA A 188 0.44 -13.74 19.72
CA ALA A 188 -0.91 -14.32 19.79
C ALA A 188 -1.99 -13.41 19.19
N LYS A 189 -1.83 -12.07 19.33
CA LYS A 189 -2.75 -11.09 18.74
C LYS A 189 -2.73 -11.14 17.21
N LEU A 190 -1.56 -11.30 16.58
CA LEU A 190 -1.49 -11.43 15.12
C LEU A 190 -1.99 -12.79 14.66
N ARG A 191 -1.70 -13.87 15.37
CA ARG A 191 -2.28 -15.20 15.05
C ARG A 191 -3.81 -15.16 15.05
N ALA A 192 -4.42 -14.60 16.10
CA ALA A 192 -5.87 -14.47 16.20
C ALA A 192 -6.47 -13.61 15.08
N ALA A 193 -5.82 -12.49 14.72
CA ALA A 193 -6.25 -11.63 13.63
C ALA A 193 -6.16 -12.36 12.28
N ALA A 194 -5.09 -13.11 12.02
CA ALA A 194 -4.93 -13.92 10.81
C ALA A 194 -5.97 -15.03 10.72
N GLN A 195 -6.25 -15.73 11.82
CA GLN A 195 -7.31 -16.75 11.90
C GLN A 195 -8.69 -16.14 11.58
N THR A 196 -8.95 -14.93 12.08
CA THR A 196 -10.19 -14.20 11.77
C THR A 196 -10.28 -13.90 10.28
N GLN A 197 -9.20 -13.43 9.63
CA GLN A 197 -9.20 -13.19 8.19
C GLN A 197 -9.48 -14.47 7.37
N ILE A 198 -8.87 -15.59 7.75
CA ILE A 198 -9.10 -16.89 7.10
C ILE A 198 -10.57 -17.31 7.24
N ARG A 199 -11.15 -17.16 8.44
CA ARG A 199 -12.56 -17.46 8.68
C ARG A 199 -13.47 -16.59 7.80
N LEU A 200 -13.25 -15.28 7.79
CA LEU A 200 -14.03 -14.35 6.97
C LEU A 200 -13.91 -14.66 5.47
N LEU A 201 -12.74 -15.07 5.01
CA LEU A 201 -12.54 -15.52 3.64
C LEU A 201 -13.37 -16.76 3.30
N ARG A 202 -13.45 -17.75 4.21
CA ARG A 202 -14.32 -18.93 4.04
C ARG A 202 -15.78 -18.53 3.94
N GLU A 203 -16.26 -17.74 4.89
CA GLU A 203 -17.65 -17.25 4.93
C GLU A 203 -18.03 -16.50 3.65
N LEU A 204 -17.09 -15.72 3.10
CA LEU A 204 -17.28 -14.97 1.87
C LEU A 204 -17.47 -15.89 0.66
N TRP A 205 -16.63 -16.91 0.50
CA TRP A 205 -16.76 -17.87 -0.60
C TRP A 205 -17.98 -18.81 -0.44
N GLU A 206 -18.34 -19.15 0.78
CA GLU A 206 -19.58 -19.89 1.07
C GLU A 206 -20.81 -19.04 0.74
N SER A 207 -20.77 -17.75 1.04
CA SER A 207 -21.83 -16.81 0.68
C SER A 207 -22.00 -16.68 -0.84
N ASP A 208 -20.90 -16.61 -1.62
CA ASP A 208 -20.99 -16.63 -3.09
C ASP A 208 -21.54 -17.96 -3.61
N GLY A 209 -21.17 -19.08 -2.99
CA GLY A 209 -21.74 -20.38 -3.29
C GLY A 209 -23.27 -20.38 -3.15
N ARG A 210 -23.78 -19.96 -1.99
CA ARG A 210 -25.23 -19.83 -1.75
C ARG A 210 -25.90 -18.85 -2.71
N ARG A 211 -25.25 -17.76 -3.09
CA ARG A 211 -25.73 -16.80 -4.10
C ARG A 211 -26.00 -17.49 -5.45
N ARG A 212 -25.12 -18.39 -5.86
CA ARG A 212 -25.23 -19.13 -7.14
C ARG A 212 -26.37 -20.11 -7.16
N GLU A 213 -26.95 -20.46 -6.01
CA GLU A 213 -28.14 -21.31 -5.86
C GLU A 213 -29.45 -20.51 -5.97
N LEU A 214 -29.38 -19.16 -6.02
CA LEU A 214 -30.55 -18.31 -6.27
C LEU A 214 -31.13 -18.53 -7.69
N PRO A 215 -32.40 -18.12 -7.97
CA PRO A 215 -32.95 -18.16 -9.31
C PRO A 215 -32.01 -17.55 -10.36
N PRO A 216 -31.85 -18.15 -11.56
CA PRO A 216 -30.83 -17.76 -12.55
C PRO A 216 -30.86 -16.29 -12.97
N ASP A 217 -32.06 -15.68 -13.07
CA ASP A 217 -32.22 -14.28 -13.39
C ASP A 217 -31.77 -13.35 -12.25
N LEU A 218 -31.91 -13.76 -11.00
CA LEU A 218 -31.43 -13.06 -9.84
C LEU A 218 -29.90 -13.16 -9.74
N VAL A 219 -29.33 -14.34 -9.99
CA VAL A 219 -27.87 -14.52 -10.10
C VAL A 219 -27.28 -13.55 -11.11
N ARG A 220 -27.82 -13.51 -12.34
CA ARG A 220 -27.37 -12.58 -13.40
C ARG A 220 -27.48 -11.11 -13.00
N LYS A 221 -28.54 -10.73 -12.29
CA LYS A 221 -28.68 -9.36 -11.78
C LYS A 221 -27.62 -9.01 -10.75
N THR A 222 -27.23 -9.95 -9.89
CA THR A 222 -26.17 -9.73 -8.89
C THR A 222 -24.79 -9.62 -9.52
N GLU A 223 -24.49 -10.27 -10.65
CA GLU A 223 -23.18 -10.24 -11.32
C GLU A 223 -22.70 -8.82 -11.69
N ARG A 224 -23.63 -7.88 -11.87
CA ARG A 224 -23.32 -6.46 -12.10
C ARG A 224 -22.64 -5.80 -10.88
N HIS A 225 -22.68 -6.45 -9.75
CA HIS A 225 -22.15 -5.96 -8.46
C HIS A 225 -20.92 -6.76 -8.01
N ALA A 226 -20.15 -7.29 -8.94
CA ALA A 226 -18.93 -8.03 -8.67
C ALA A 226 -18.01 -7.25 -7.71
N GLY A 227 -17.44 -7.94 -6.72
CA GLY A 227 -16.63 -7.32 -5.67
C GLY A 227 -17.41 -6.58 -4.58
N ARG A 228 -18.74 -6.76 -4.51
CA ARG A 228 -19.63 -6.11 -3.53
C ARG A 228 -20.56 -7.12 -2.86
N TRP A 229 -21.23 -6.69 -1.80
CA TRP A 229 -22.31 -7.43 -1.19
C TRP A 229 -23.64 -7.03 -1.79
N ALA A 230 -24.42 -8.00 -2.25
CA ALA A 230 -25.79 -7.82 -2.70
C ALA A 230 -26.76 -8.26 -1.59
N GLY A 231 -27.54 -7.33 -1.07
CA GLY A 231 -28.63 -7.59 -0.13
C GLY A 231 -29.89 -7.97 -0.90
N ILE A 232 -30.43 -9.16 -0.62
CA ILE A 232 -31.63 -9.71 -1.27
C ILE A 232 -32.79 -9.72 -0.27
N ARG A 233 -33.93 -9.17 -0.70
CA ARG A 233 -35.21 -9.22 0.02
C ARG A 233 -36.33 -9.52 -0.98
N ASP A 234 -37.19 -10.49 -0.66
CA ASP A 234 -38.34 -10.87 -1.46
C ASP A 234 -38.03 -11.16 -2.95
N GLY A 235 -36.90 -11.84 -3.20
CA GLY A 235 -36.44 -12.18 -4.54
C GLY A 235 -35.94 -10.98 -5.38
N ARG A 236 -35.63 -9.86 -4.76
CA ARG A 236 -35.10 -8.65 -5.43
C ARG A 236 -33.86 -8.12 -4.74
N ILE A 237 -32.99 -7.47 -5.51
CA ILE A 237 -31.86 -6.74 -4.93
C ILE A 237 -32.42 -5.49 -4.22
N ALA A 238 -32.35 -5.51 -2.89
CA ALA A 238 -32.82 -4.42 -2.05
C ALA A 238 -31.75 -3.33 -1.89
N GLU A 239 -30.48 -3.75 -1.75
CA GLU A 239 -29.34 -2.83 -1.62
C GLU A 239 -28.04 -3.46 -2.10
N VAL A 240 -27.04 -2.61 -2.35
CA VAL A 240 -25.68 -3.01 -2.68
C VAL A 240 -24.73 -2.30 -1.73
N ALA A 241 -24.07 -3.05 -0.86
CA ALA A 241 -23.14 -2.49 0.11
C ALA A 241 -21.74 -2.38 -0.48
N GLN A 242 -21.21 -1.16 -0.55
CA GLN A 242 -19.80 -0.89 -0.82
C GLN A 242 -19.04 -1.02 0.50
N ARG A 243 -18.50 -2.19 0.81
CA ARG A 243 -17.65 -2.33 1.98
C ARG A 243 -16.40 -3.14 1.66
N SER A 244 -15.37 -2.87 2.46
CA SER A 244 -14.15 -3.67 2.45
C SER A 244 -14.49 -5.15 2.35
N VAL A 245 -13.75 -5.86 1.52
CA VAL A 245 -13.88 -7.30 1.20
C VAL A 245 -14.07 -8.19 2.44
N MET A 246 -13.68 -7.71 3.61
CA MET A 246 -13.67 -8.46 4.87
C MET A 246 -14.78 -8.03 5.86
N CYS A 247 -15.72 -7.19 5.45
CA CYS A 247 -16.84 -6.80 6.31
C CYS A 247 -18.13 -7.40 5.78
N VAL A 248 -18.70 -8.35 6.52
CA VAL A 248 -20.06 -8.82 6.27
C VAL A 248 -21.01 -7.72 6.77
N PRO A 249 -21.92 -7.20 5.92
CA PRO A 249 -22.95 -6.28 6.39
C PRO A 249 -23.84 -7.00 7.43
N GLN A 250 -24.01 -6.37 8.57
CA GLN A 250 -25.02 -6.81 9.55
C GLN A 250 -26.29 -6.04 9.24
N GLY A 251 -27.36 -6.77 8.87
CA GLY A 251 -28.69 -6.20 8.76
C GLY A 251 -29.14 -5.62 10.11
N ALA A 252 -29.93 -4.55 10.11
CA ALA A 252 -30.60 -4.08 11.31
C ALA A 252 -31.51 -5.20 11.88
N GLU A 253 -31.59 -5.29 13.21
CA GLU A 253 -32.52 -6.23 13.85
C GLU A 253 -33.95 -6.00 13.33
N GLY A 254 -34.55 -7.04 12.74
CA GLY A 254 -35.90 -7.00 12.14
C GLY A 254 -35.93 -6.94 10.61
N GLU A 255 -34.85 -6.66 9.92
CA GLU A 255 -34.81 -6.69 8.46
C GLU A 255 -34.49 -8.10 7.93
N ARG A 256 -35.38 -8.65 7.08
CA ARG A 256 -35.18 -9.94 6.39
C ARG A 256 -34.32 -9.78 5.13
N ILE A 257 -33.22 -9.02 5.17
CA ILE A 257 -32.28 -8.89 4.07
C ILE A 257 -31.20 -9.96 4.23
N GLN A 258 -31.04 -10.79 3.21
CA GLN A 258 -29.94 -11.75 3.13
C GLN A 258 -28.83 -11.18 2.26
N TYR A 259 -27.62 -11.11 2.80
CA TYR A 259 -26.46 -10.57 2.09
C TYR A 259 -25.63 -11.70 1.46
N TYR A 260 -25.30 -11.51 0.20
CA TYR A 260 -24.49 -12.43 -0.57
C TYR A 260 -23.29 -11.69 -1.15
N TRP A 261 -22.12 -12.25 -0.99
CA TRP A 261 -20.94 -11.77 -1.68
C TRP A 261 -21.04 -12.10 -3.17
N VAL A 262 -20.64 -11.18 -4.04
CA VAL A 262 -20.57 -11.39 -5.48
C VAL A 262 -19.11 -11.47 -5.87
N ALA A 263 -18.60 -12.68 -6.07
CA ALA A 263 -17.21 -12.86 -6.50
C ALA A 263 -16.99 -12.22 -7.88
N PRO A 264 -15.85 -11.50 -8.10
CA PRO A 264 -15.45 -11.08 -9.44
C PRO A 264 -15.35 -12.28 -10.40
N ALA A 265 -15.66 -12.08 -11.68
CA ALA A 265 -15.71 -13.15 -12.66
C ALA A 265 -14.37 -13.88 -12.86
N ASP A 266 -13.27 -13.15 -12.68
CA ASP A 266 -11.89 -13.63 -12.76
C ASP A 266 -11.33 -14.17 -11.43
N ALA A 267 -12.08 -13.98 -10.33
CA ALA A 267 -11.64 -14.44 -9.02
C ALA A 267 -11.73 -15.98 -8.92
N ARG A 268 -10.62 -16.61 -8.58
CA ARG A 268 -10.55 -18.03 -8.28
C ARG A 268 -10.60 -18.26 -6.78
N ARG A 269 -11.44 -19.21 -6.35
CA ARG A 269 -11.49 -19.62 -4.94
C ARG A 269 -10.13 -20.20 -4.53
N PRO A 270 -9.39 -19.59 -3.60
CA PRO A 270 -8.13 -20.13 -3.15
C PRO A 270 -8.35 -21.37 -2.28
N ARG A 271 -7.31 -22.19 -2.13
CA ARG A 271 -7.30 -23.24 -1.10
C ARG A 271 -7.18 -22.58 0.25
N ILE A 272 -8.19 -22.75 1.09
CA ILE A 272 -8.25 -22.15 2.42
C ILE A 272 -7.94 -23.27 3.43
N PRO A 273 -6.87 -23.12 4.24
CA PRO A 273 -6.46 -24.13 5.23
C PRO A 273 -7.49 -24.33 6.34
#